data_01ed8d0bf902c404211acb0e937465c7
#
_entry.id   01ed8d0bf902c404211acb0e937465c7
#
_cell.length_a   1.000
_cell.length_b   1.000
_cell.length_c   1.000
_cell.angle_alpha   90.00
_cell.angle_beta   90.00
_cell.angle_gamma   90.00
#
_symmetry.space_group_name_H-M   'P 1'
#
loop_
_entity.id
_entity.type
_entity.pdbx_description
1 polymer ?
#
loop_
_entity_poly.entity_id
_entity_poly.type
_entity_poly.pdbx_seq_one_letter_code
_entity_poly.pdbx_strand_id
1 'polypeptide(L)'
;MKKKELKVKFTPAFIMNTEGMLDHSNFNEPQESKRYIPSWYKKLSKFYKSNSISKLHPVNDRGTDGSAASTKLCMPFFDALTSGYMYTLDYDLHVSQDKNGFPTLSWEGSNMIVDKRLMIDVPVPTQHHPMHYGWKVNWYSETPKGYSLLITHPLNRHDLPFTTMSGIIDADLWHTPVFTSFFLKRNFIGIIPKGTPIFQMIPIKREDWSLEIDYSNENIEQNQIKDEKRRSLIYAYYKNVIWQRKQYRGKI
;
A
#
# COMPACT_ATOMS: atom_id res chain seq x y z
N MET A 1 11.70 7.74 -29.89
CA MET A 1 11.93 8.62 -28.71
C MET A 1 12.12 7.79 -27.45
N LYS A 2 13.25 7.95 -26.73
CA LYS A 2 13.41 7.30 -25.41
C LYS A 2 12.38 7.94 -24.46
N LYS A 3 11.53 7.11 -23.86
CA LYS A 3 10.56 7.56 -22.85
C LYS A 3 11.34 8.19 -21.68
N LYS A 4 11.06 9.46 -21.36
CA LYS A 4 11.72 10.15 -20.24
C LYS A 4 11.42 9.36 -18.95
N GLU A 5 12.46 8.93 -18.26
CA GLU A 5 12.32 8.26 -16.97
C GLU A 5 11.88 9.25 -15.90
N LEU A 6 10.77 8.97 -15.23
CA LEU A 6 10.29 9.75 -14.09
C LEU A 6 10.89 9.13 -12.82
N LYS A 7 11.47 9.96 -11.95
CA LYS A 7 12.14 9.51 -10.72
C LYS A 7 11.47 10.12 -9.52
N VAL A 8 11.18 9.30 -8.53
CA VAL A 8 10.94 9.74 -7.15
C VAL A 8 12.28 9.73 -6.44
N LYS A 9 12.68 10.86 -5.89
CA LYS A 9 13.95 11.01 -5.17
C LYS A 9 13.66 10.93 -3.67
N PHE A 10 14.43 10.13 -2.97
CA PHE A 10 14.43 10.06 -1.51
C PHE A 10 15.77 10.57 -0.99
N THR A 11 15.72 11.49 -0.04
CA THR A 11 16.90 12.07 0.60
C THR A 11 16.75 11.87 2.12
N PRO A 12 17.75 11.32 2.82
CA PRO A 12 17.65 11.15 4.26
C PRO A 12 17.51 12.49 4.96
N ALA A 13 16.69 12.53 6.00
CA ALA A 13 16.61 13.69 6.87
C ALA A 13 17.93 13.87 7.63
N PHE A 14 18.24 15.11 7.93
CA PHE A 14 19.45 15.44 8.69
C PHE A 14 19.33 14.94 10.13
N ILE A 15 20.20 14.01 10.52
CA ILE A 15 20.31 13.52 11.87
C ILE A 15 21.79 13.56 12.26
N MET A 16 22.07 14.23 13.36
CA MET A 16 23.40 14.25 13.95
C MET A 16 23.51 13.12 14.97
N ASN A 17 24.60 12.38 14.92
CA ASN A 17 24.99 11.51 16.02
C ASN A 17 25.56 12.35 17.20
N THR A 18 25.90 11.69 18.29
CA THR A 18 26.48 12.34 19.47
C THR A 18 27.82 13.05 19.21
N GLU A 19 28.47 12.77 18.09
CA GLU A 19 29.73 13.35 17.64
C GLU A 19 29.54 14.48 16.62
N GLY A 20 28.28 14.84 16.30
CA GLY A 20 27.96 15.88 15.33
C GLY A 20 28.10 15.44 13.86
N MET A 21 28.28 14.14 13.61
CA MET A 21 28.35 13.58 12.25
C MET A 21 26.98 13.09 11.76
N LEU A 22 26.78 13.11 10.45
CA LEU A 22 25.57 12.56 9.82
C LEU A 22 25.54 11.05 9.98
N ASP A 23 24.56 10.53 10.70
CA ASP A 23 24.35 9.09 10.85
C ASP A 23 23.07 8.64 10.13
N HIS A 24 23.25 7.88 9.07
CA HIS A 24 22.17 7.26 8.30
C HIS A 24 22.16 5.73 8.44
N SER A 25 23.07 5.17 9.25
CA SER A 25 23.30 3.72 9.30
C SER A 25 22.12 2.90 9.82
N ASN A 26 21.21 3.54 10.54
CA ASN A 26 20.07 2.87 11.19
C ASN A 26 18.73 3.01 10.44
N PHE A 27 18.68 3.71 9.30
CA PHE A 27 17.42 3.92 8.57
C PHE A 27 17.25 2.92 7.45
N ASN A 28 16.06 2.37 7.38
CA ASN A 28 15.67 1.59 6.21
C ASN A 28 15.44 2.52 5.02
N GLU A 29 16.11 2.26 3.91
CA GLU A 29 15.84 2.98 2.66
C GLU A 29 14.45 2.62 2.12
N PRO A 30 13.67 3.59 1.61
CA PRO A 30 12.47 3.28 0.84
C PRO A 30 12.79 2.36 -0.33
N GLN A 31 12.01 1.30 -0.51
CA GLN A 31 12.23 0.28 -1.52
C GLN A 31 10.99 0.09 -2.38
N GLU A 32 11.15 -0.54 -3.55
CA GLU A 32 10.01 -0.87 -4.39
C GLU A 32 9.04 -1.79 -3.67
N SER A 33 7.74 -1.47 -3.73
CA SER A 33 6.68 -2.24 -3.05
C SER A 33 6.68 -3.73 -3.40
N LYS A 34 7.14 -4.09 -4.61
CA LYS A 34 7.25 -5.50 -5.06
C LYS A 34 8.14 -6.36 -4.17
N ARG A 35 9.07 -5.77 -3.40
CA ARG A 35 9.95 -6.51 -2.47
C ARG A 35 9.18 -7.00 -1.24
N TYR A 36 8.06 -6.35 -0.91
CA TYR A 36 7.27 -6.60 0.28
C TYR A 36 5.98 -7.37 0.03
N ILE A 37 5.88 -8.08 -1.10
CA ILE A 37 4.76 -8.98 -1.37
C ILE A 37 4.64 -9.99 -0.23
N PRO A 38 3.50 -10.06 0.48
CA PRO A 38 3.36 -10.86 1.68
C PRO A 38 3.45 -12.36 1.40
N SER A 39 3.93 -13.11 2.39
CA SER A 39 4.13 -14.55 2.27
C SER A 39 2.81 -15.30 1.98
N TRP A 40 1.69 -14.84 2.58
CA TRP A 40 0.39 -15.42 2.32
C TRP A 40 0.00 -15.33 0.84
N TYR A 41 0.26 -14.17 0.17
CA TYR A 41 -0.01 -14.01 -1.26
C TYR A 41 0.91 -14.89 -2.12
N LYS A 42 2.19 -15.00 -1.74
CA LYS A 42 3.14 -15.88 -2.46
C LYS A 42 2.70 -17.35 -2.42
N LYS A 43 2.10 -17.79 -1.32
CA LYS A 43 1.62 -19.16 -1.08
C LYS A 43 0.25 -19.47 -1.71
N LEU A 44 -0.51 -18.46 -2.18
CA LEU A 44 -1.80 -18.70 -2.81
C LEU A 44 -1.68 -19.61 -4.02
N SER A 45 -2.58 -20.58 -4.15
CA SER A 45 -2.80 -21.32 -5.39
C SER A 45 -3.43 -20.41 -6.45
N LYS A 46 -3.20 -20.72 -7.74
CA LYS A 46 -3.88 -19.99 -8.83
C LYS A 46 -5.36 -20.33 -8.89
N PHE A 47 -5.69 -21.56 -8.52
CA PHE A 47 -7.04 -22.11 -8.56
C PHE A 47 -7.37 -22.86 -7.27
N TYR A 48 -8.63 -22.84 -6.90
CA TYR A 48 -9.20 -23.64 -5.80
C TYR A 48 -10.28 -24.54 -6.37
N LYS A 49 -10.40 -25.76 -5.83
CA LYS A 49 -11.52 -26.67 -6.15
C LYS A 49 -12.83 -26.09 -5.62
N SER A 50 -13.90 -26.14 -6.39
CA SER A 50 -15.20 -25.52 -6.06
C SER A 50 -15.86 -26.07 -4.80
N ASN A 51 -15.54 -27.30 -4.38
CA ASN A 51 -16.08 -27.92 -3.17
C ASN A 51 -15.69 -27.20 -1.85
N SER A 52 -14.73 -26.28 -1.90
CA SER A 52 -14.29 -25.48 -0.75
C SER A 52 -14.93 -24.09 -0.69
N ILE A 53 -15.72 -23.71 -1.70
CA ILE A 53 -16.37 -22.41 -1.76
C ILE A 53 -17.80 -22.55 -1.23
N SER A 54 -18.16 -21.71 -0.29
CA SER A 54 -19.47 -21.66 0.36
C SER A 54 -20.63 -21.81 -0.62
N LYS A 55 -21.59 -22.67 -0.30
CA LYS A 55 -22.85 -22.88 -1.02
C LYS A 55 -23.75 -21.62 -1.11
N LEU A 56 -23.34 -20.50 -0.46
CA LEU A 56 -24.14 -19.29 -0.32
C LEU A 56 -24.13 -18.37 -1.54
N HIS A 57 -23.13 -18.48 -2.41
CA HIS A 57 -23.10 -17.72 -3.66
C HIS A 57 -22.58 -18.61 -4.76
N PRO A 58 -23.39 -18.88 -5.81
CA PRO A 58 -22.89 -19.53 -7.01
C PRO A 58 -21.88 -18.56 -7.65
N VAL A 59 -20.60 -18.79 -7.38
CA VAL A 59 -19.55 -18.18 -8.18
C VAL A 59 -19.73 -18.73 -9.59
N ASN A 60 -19.85 -17.87 -10.58
CA ASN A 60 -19.81 -18.31 -11.98
C ASN A 60 -18.49 -19.04 -12.21
N ASP A 61 -18.53 -20.35 -12.03
CA ASP A 61 -17.43 -21.26 -12.27
C ASP A 61 -17.08 -21.19 -13.76
N ARG A 62 -15.97 -20.56 -14.07
CA ARG A 62 -15.48 -20.48 -15.45
C ARG A 62 -14.46 -21.58 -15.77
N GLY A 63 -14.23 -22.49 -14.85
CA GLY A 63 -13.41 -23.67 -15.07
C GLY A 63 -14.26 -24.82 -15.56
N THR A 64 -13.87 -25.48 -16.65
CA THR A 64 -14.49 -26.72 -17.14
C THR A 64 -14.34 -27.88 -16.16
N ASP A 65 -13.50 -27.73 -15.13
CA ASP A 65 -13.17 -28.72 -14.09
C ASP A 65 -13.72 -28.35 -12.69
N GLY A 66 -14.59 -27.35 -12.59
CA GLY A 66 -15.14 -26.86 -11.32
C GLY A 66 -14.13 -26.10 -10.45
N SER A 67 -13.06 -25.58 -11.01
CA SER A 67 -12.07 -24.80 -10.27
C SER A 67 -12.36 -23.29 -10.33
N ALA A 68 -12.26 -22.60 -9.21
CA ALA A 68 -12.41 -21.16 -9.10
C ALA A 68 -11.05 -20.42 -9.11
N ALA A 69 -10.96 -19.33 -9.86
CA ALA A 69 -9.78 -18.48 -9.90
C ALA A 69 -9.55 -17.77 -8.57
N SER A 70 -8.33 -17.79 -8.07
CA SER A 70 -7.95 -17.04 -6.87
C SER A 70 -7.52 -15.59 -7.19
N THR A 71 -7.38 -14.76 -6.14
CA THR A 71 -6.81 -13.41 -6.25
C THR A 71 -5.38 -13.40 -6.83
N LYS A 72 -4.70 -14.56 -6.88
CA LYS A 72 -3.41 -14.74 -7.55
C LYS A 72 -3.47 -14.40 -9.05
N LEU A 73 -4.64 -14.55 -9.66
CA LEU A 73 -4.87 -14.23 -11.06
C LEU A 73 -5.48 -12.84 -11.29
N CYS A 74 -5.82 -12.13 -10.21
CA CYS A 74 -6.34 -10.77 -10.27
C CYS A 74 -5.17 -9.77 -10.40
N MET A 75 -4.92 -9.29 -11.61
CA MET A 75 -3.83 -8.33 -11.85
C MET A 75 -4.02 -6.97 -11.16
N PRO A 76 -5.24 -6.39 -11.07
CA PRO A 76 -5.46 -5.19 -10.25
C PRO A 76 -5.06 -5.39 -8.78
N PHE A 77 -5.34 -6.56 -8.21
CA PHE A 77 -4.92 -6.88 -6.85
C PHE A 77 -3.39 -6.99 -6.72
N PHE A 78 -2.75 -7.64 -7.69
CA PHE A 78 -1.28 -7.72 -7.76
C PHE A 78 -0.65 -6.34 -7.92
N ASP A 79 -1.19 -5.49 -8.81
CA ASP A 79 -0.71 -4.12 -9.01
C ASP A 79 -0.82 -3.30 -7.72
N ALA A 80 -1.90 -3.45 -6.96
CA ALA A 80 -2.05 -2.79 -5.67
C ALA A 80 -0.93 -3.15 -4.69
N LEU A 81 -0.55 -4.43 -4.60
CA LEU A 81 0.55 -4.89 -3.74
C LEU A 81 1.93 -4.41 -4.20
N THR A 82 2.10 -4.09 -5.48
CA THR A 82 3.42 -3.86 -6.09
C THR A 82 3.67 -2.44 -6.59
N SER A 83 2.65 -1.58 -6.54
CA SER A 83 2.76 -0.20 -7.02
C SER A 83 3.57 0.68 -6.07
N GLY A 84 4.42 1.53 -6.65
CA GLY A 84 5.18 2.54 -5.90
C GLY A 84 6.26 1.97 -5.01
N TYR A 85 6.43 2.63 -3.87
CA TYR A 85 7.50 2.38 -2.91
C TYR A 85 6.92 2.13 -1.52
N MET A 86 7.59 1.31 -0.72
CA MET A 86 7.28 1.07 0.69
C MET A 86 8.29 1.75 1.58
N TYR A 87 7.82 2.31 2.67
CA TYR A 87 8.63 2.62 3.82
C TYR A 87 8.39 1.57 4.91
N THR A 88 9.44 1.19 5.62
CA THR A 88 9.40 0.14 6.64
C THR A 88 9.89 0.66 7.98
N LEU A 89 9.49 0.01 9.06
CA LEU A 89 9.98 0.33 10.41
C LEU A 89 11.50 0.21 10.50
N ASP A 90 12.13 1.22 11.10
CA ASP A 90 13.58 1.28 11.32
C ASP A 90 14.03 0.42 12.51
N TYR A 91 13.13 0.20 13.48
CA TYR A 91 13.38 -0.58 14.70
C TYR A 91 12.19 -1.51 14.99
N ASP A 92 12.41 -2.49 15.86
CA ASP A 92 11.31 -3.26 16.45
C ASP A 92 10.44 -2.33 17.31
N LEU A 93 9.13 -2.33 17.07
CA LEU A 93 8.17 -1.55 17.85
C LEU A 93 7.44 -2.48 18.83
N HIS A 94 7.73 -2.33 20.12
CA HIS A 94 7.08 -3.06 21.19
C HIS A 94 5.75 -2.38 21.53
N VAL A 95 4.66 -3.13 21.48
CA VAL A 95 3.32 -2.68 21.84
C VAL A 95 2.89 -3.42 23.09
N SER A 96 2.65 -2.69 24.16
CA SER A 96 2.08 -3.17 25.41
C SER A 96 0.84 -2.35 25.78
N GLN A 97 0.22 -2.66 26.90
CA GLN A 97 -0.89 -1.87 27.43
C GLN A 97 -0.56 -1.42 28.86
N ASP A 98 -0.97 -0.22 29.22
CA ASP A 98 -0.95 0.27 30.59
C ASP A 98 -2.08 -0.38 31.42
N LYS A 99 -2.14 -0.06 32.73
CA LYS A 99 -3.16 -0.53 33.65
C LYS A 99 -4.59 -0.15 33.27
N ASN A 100 -4.78 0.82 32.39
CA ASN A 100 -6.07 1.31 31.92
C ASN A 100 -6.43 0.74 30.53
N GLY A 101 -5.58 -0.14 29.96
CA GLY A 101 -5.76 -0.74 28.66
C GLY A 101 -5.34 0.15 27.48
N PHE A 102 -4.64 1.26 27.73
CA PHE A 102 -4.13 2.12 26.65
C PHE A 102 -2.81 1.56 26.10
N PRO A 103 -2.63 1.61 24.77
CA PRO A 103 -1.39 1.17 24.15
C PRO A 103 -0.19 2.01 24.62
N THR A 104 0.87 1.32 24.99
CA THR A 104 2.19 1.89 25.29
C THR A 104 3.17 1.38 24.24
N LEU A 105 3.90 2.31 23.62
CA LEU A 105 4.82 2.03 22.54
C LEU A 105 6.25 2.31 23.00
N SER A 106 7.16 1.37 22.73
CA SER A 106 8.59 1.54 23.01
C SER A 106 9.43 0.86 21.92
N TRP A 107 10.65 1.34 21.73
CA TRP A 107 11.62 0.78 20.80
C TRP A 107 13.04 1.04 21.31
N GLU A 108 13.96 0.22 20.87
CA GLU A 108 15.38 0.39 21.14
C GLU A 108 16.05 1.08 19.97
N GLY A 109 16.35 2.36 20.11
CA GLY A 109 16.99 3.16 19.07
C GLY A 109 17.03 4.64 19.43
N SER A 110 17.99 5.36 18.85
CA SER A 110 18.20 6.79 19.13
C SER A 110 17.17 7.69 18.45
N ASN A 111 16.50 7.20 17.42
CA ASN A 111 15.61 8.01 16.61
C ASN A 111 14.15 7.73 16.95
N MET A 112 13.36 8.78 16.97
CA MET A 112 11.92 8.68 17.12
C MET A 112 11.30 8.09 15.83
N ILE A 113 10.58 6.98 15.96
CA ILE A 113 9.87 6.32 14.84
C ILE A 113 8.35 6.49 14.93
N VAL A 114 7.84 6.83 16.11
CA VAL A 114 6.42 7.03 16.38
C VAL A 114 6.26 8.24 17.28
N ASP A 115 5.24 9.03 17.02
CA ASP A 115 4.81 10.14 17.86
C ASP A 115 3.34 10.00 18.22
N LYS A 116 2.95 10.44 19.43
CA LYS A 116 1.56 10.44 19.87
C LYS A 116 0.82 11.62 19.27
N ARG A 117 -0.33 11.36 18.64
CA ARG A 117 -1.19 12.40 18.08
C ARG A 117 -2.37 12.69 18.97
N LEU A 118 -2.66 13.97 19.16
CA LEU A 118 -3.78 14.45 19.97
C LEU A 118 -5.02 14.84 19.13
N MET A 119 -5.12 14.39 17.88
CA MET A 119 -6.30 14.68 17.06
C MET A 119 -7.45 13.76 17.49
N ILE A 120 -8.56 14.36 17.94
CA ILE A 120 -9.68 13.64 18.57
C ILE A 120 -10.86 13.46 17.60
N ASP A 121 -10.82 14.11 16.45
CA ASP A 121 -11.91 14.33 15.51
C ASP A 121 -11.92 13.41 14.29
N VAL A 122 -11.00 12.45 14.25
CA VAL A 122 -10.93 11.48 13.14
C VAL A 122 -11.72 10.23 13.48
N PRO A 123 -12.63 9.76 12.60
CA PRO A 123 -13.34 8.51 12.79
C PRO A 123 -12.37 7.33 12.99
N VAL A 124 -12.55 6.59 14.06
CA VAL A 124 -11.71 5.42 14.40
C VAL A 124 -12.17 4.24 13.56
N PRO A 125 -11.27 3.55 12.84
CA PRO A 125 -11.63 2.35 12.12
C PRO A 125 -12.14 1.25 13.08
N THR A 126 -13.10 0.44 12.64
CA THR A 126 -13.66 -0.63 13.45
C THR A 126 -12.56 -1.55 14.00
N GLN A 127 -12.68 -1.96 15.26
CA GLN A 127 -11.71 -2.82 15.96
C GLN A 127 -10.32 -2.19 16.17
N HIS A 128 -10.17 -0.87 16.04
CA HIS A 128 -8.95 -0.17 16.39
C HIS A 128 -9.08 0.57 17.72
N HIS A 129 -7.94 0.85 18.32
CA HIS A 129 -7.86 1.67 19.52
C HIS A 129 -8.11 3.15 19.16
N PRO A 130 -8.89 3.91 19.94
CA PRO A 130 -9.22 5.31 19.62
C PRO A 130 -7.98 6.24 19.65
N MET A 131 -6.98 5.90 20.43
CA MET A 131 -5.72 6.64 20.42
C MET A 131 -4.97 6.34 19.12
N HIS A 132 -4.56 7.38 18.40
CA HIS A 132 -3.76 7.22 17.22
C HIS A 132 -2.38 7.87 17.37
N TYR A 133 -1.48 7.42 16.52
CA TYR A 133 -0.07 7.77 16.51
C TYR A 133 0.32 8.25 15.12
N GLY A 134 1.47 8.87 15.00
CA GLY A 134 2.06 9.19 13.69
C GLY A 134 3.35 8.43 13.47
N TRP A 135 3.48 7.82 12.29
CA TRP A 135 4.76 7.32 11.83
C TRP A 135 5.70 8.48 11.55
N LYS A 136 6.82 8.51 12.21
CA LYS A 136 7.88 9.50 11.94
C LYS A 136 8.89 8.89 10.98
N VAL A 137 9.06 9.53 9.83
CA VAL A 137 9.90 9.04 8.75
C VAL A 137 11.10 9.96 8.60
N ASN A 138 12.27 9.36 8.45
CA ASN A 138 13.53 10.10 8.37
C ASN A 138 14.01 10.27 6.91
N TRP A 139 13.06 10.39 5.97
CA TRP A 139 13.33 10.59 4.55
C TRP A 139 12.44 11.69 3.97
N TYR A 140 13.07 12.61 3.24
CA TYR A 140 12.38 13.52 2.35
C TYR A 140 12.02 12.78 1.07
N SER A 141 10.87 13.11 0.49
CA SER A 141 10.46 12.59 -0.81
C SER A 141 10.23 13.75 -1.77
N GLU A 142 10.71 13.60 -3.01
CA GLU A 142 10.59 14.60 -4.07
C GLU A 142 10.10 13.89 -5.34
N THR A 143 9.06 14.46 -5.96
CA THR A 143 8.53 13.99 -7.24
C THR A 143 8.84 14.96 -8.35
N PRO A 144 8.79 14.55 -9.63
CA PRO A 144 8.84 15.47 -10.75
C PRO A 144 7.68 16.47 -10.69
N LYS A 145 7.89 17.66 -11.25
CA LYS A 145 6.86 18.71 -11.35
C LYS A 145 5.56 18.16 -11.92
N GLY A 146 4.43 18.46 -11.27
CA GLY A 146 3.08 18.00 -11.64
C GLY A 146 2.73 16.63 -11.10
N TYR A 147 3.53 16.06 -10.18
CA TYR A 147 3.23 14.79 -9.53
C TYR A 147 3.10 14.96 -8.02
N SER A 148 2.11 14.30 -7.46
CA SER A 148 1.93 14.13 -6.00
C SER A 148 2.30 12.70 -5.60
N LEU A 149 2.42 12.45 -4.29
CA LEU A 149 2.50 11.12 -3.71
C LEU A 149 1.19 10.81 -2.97
N LEU A 150 0.51 9.76 -3.37
CA LEU A 150 -0.49 9.11 -2.53
C LEU A 150 0.26 8.28 -1.50
N ILE A 151 0.09 8.64 -0.23
CA ILE A 151 0.58 7.88 0.92
C ILE A 151 -0.62 7.13 1.49
N THR A 152 -0.50 5.82 1.65
CA THR A 152 -1.61 4.99 2.11
C THR A 152 -1.10 3.80 2.93
N HIS A 153 -2.00 3.20 3.72
CA HIS A 153 -1.74 1.88 4.28
C HIS A 153 -1.25 0.94 3.17
N PRO A 154 -0.27 0.05 3.42
CA PRO A 154 0.13 -0.93 2.42
C PRO A 154 -1.09 -1.64 1.87
N LEU A 155 -1.36 -1.47 0.56
CA LEU A 155 -2.61 -1.88 -0.06
C LEU A 155 -2.82 -3.39 0.10
N ASN A 156 -4.04 -3.79 0.47
CA ASN A 156 -4.43 -5.17 0.73
C ASN A 156 -3.64 -5.88 1.85
N ARG A 157 -3.01 -5.13 2.77
CA ARG A 157 -2.25 -5.66 3.90
C ARG A 157 -3.06 -5.61 5.20
N HIS A 158 -4.25 -6.16 5.19
CA HIS A 158 -5.12 -6.27 6.37
C HIS A 158 -4.57 -7.19 7.46
N ASP A 159 -3.51 -7.94 7.16
CA ASP A 159 -2.75 -8.77 8.10
C ASP A 159 -1.91 -7.95 9.10
N LEU A 160 -1.60 -6.69 8.80
CA LEU A 160 -0.82 -5.83 9.70
C LEU A 160 -1.61 -5.46 10.96
N PRO A 161 -0.94 -5.30 12.13
CA PRO A 161 -1.61 -5.01 13.40
C PRO A 161 -2.00 -3.54 13.58
N PHE A 162 -1.95 -2.77 12.54
CA PHE A 162 -2.30 -1.35 12.48
C PHE A 162 -2.97 -1.01 11.15
N THR A 163 -3.54 0.20 11.07
CA THR A 163 -4.00 0.78 9.82
C THR A 163 -3.47 2.20 9.72
N THR A 164 -2.66 2.47 8.70
CA THR A 164 -2.14 3.80 8.38
C THR A 164 -3.20 4.59 7.62
N MET A 165 -3.39 5.85 7.97
CA MET A 165 -4.30 6.75 7.27
C MET A 165 -3.71 7.14 5.91
N SER A 166 -4.60 7.43 4.96
CA SER A 166 -4.19 7.86 3.62
C SER A 166 -4.16 9.38 3.51
N GLY A 167 -3.25 9.88 2.68
CA GLY A 167 -3.14 11.29 2.34
C GLY A 167 -2.47 11.47 0.98
N ILE A 168 -2.65 12.65 0.39
CA ILE A 168 -1.98 13.04 -0.84
C ILE A 168 -1.11 14.25 -0.53
N ILE A 169 0.16 14.19 -0.91
CA ILE A 169 1.13 15.27 -0.71
C ILE A 169 1.72 15.71 -2.04
N ASP A 170 1.78 17.01 -2.26
CA ASP A 170 2.41 17.62 -3.44
C ASP A 170 3.93 17.65 -3.26
N ALA A 171 4.55 16.49 -3.41
CA ALA A 171 5.97 16.28 -3.13
C ALA A 171 6.92 16.93 -4.15
N ASP A 172 6.40 17.56 -5.19
CA ASP A 172 7.16 18.46 -6.07
C ASP A 172 7.24 19.89 -5.55
N LEU A 173 6.41 20.25 -4.57
CA LEU A 173 6.33 21.59 -3.98
C LEU A 173 6.70 21.59 -2.49
N TRP A 174 6.41 20.49 -1.79
CA TRP A 174 6.57 20.38 -0.35
C TRP A 174 7.57 19.27 0.01
N HIS A 175 8.76 19.69 0.39
CA HIS A 175 9.87 18.79 0.70
C HIS A 175 10.05 18.66 2.21
N THR A 176 9.22 17.84 2.83
CA THR A 176 9.36 17.49 4.25
C THR A 176 9.35 15.98 4.43
N PRO A 177 9.91 15.47 5.55
CA PRO A 177 9.70 14.08 5.92
C PRO A 177 8.22 13.80 6.05
N VAL A 178 7.79 12.69 5.49
CA VAL A 178 6.39 12.26 5.56
C VAL A 178 6.03 11.96 7.00
N PHE A 179 4.92 12.50 7.46
CA PHE A 179 4.32 12.19 8.73
C PHE A 179 2.87 11.75 8.50
N THR A 180 2.57 10.48 8.73
CA THR A 180 1.22 9.96 8.53
C THR A 180 0.70 9.24 9.76
N SER A 181 -0.57 9.47 10.07
CA SER A 181 -1.21 8.89 11.25
C SER A 181 -1.57 7.42 11.05
N PHE A 182 -1.63 6.68 12.15
CA PHE A 182 -2.10 5.29 12.15
C PHE A 182 -2.84 4.95 13.44
N PHE A 183 -3.68 3.92 13.35
CA PHE A 183 -4.38 3.31 14.48
C PHE A 183 -3.89 1.89 14.69
N LEU A 184 -3.65 1.52 15.94
CA LEU A 184 -3.37 0.13 16.33
C LEU A 184 -4.66 -0.68 16.41
N LYS A 185 -4.63 -1.94 16.03
CA LYS A 185 -5.72 -2.89 16.32
C LYS A 185 -5.86 -3.05 17.83
N ARG A 186 -7.12 -2.99 18.33
CA ARG A 186 -7.43 -2.87 19.77
C ARG A 186 -6.78 -3.94 20.66
N ASN A 187 -6.68 -5.16 20.18
CA ASN A 187 -6.20 -6.30 20.98
C ASN A 187 -4.77 -6.71 20.61
N PHE A 188 -4.04 -5.87 19.90
CA PHE A 188 -2.67 -6.19 19.54
C PHE A 188 -1.71 -5.84 20.69
N ILE A 189 -1.03 -6.85 21.20
CA ILE A 189 0.09 -6.77 22.14
C ILE A 189 1.21 -7.62 21.56
N GLY A 190 2.44 -7.10 21.53
CA GLY A 190 3.57 -7.80 20.96
C GLY A 190 4.55 -6.90 20.22
N ILE A 191 5.31 -7.48 19.33
CA ILE A 191 6.34 -6.77 18.57
C ILE A 191 5.88 -6.61 17.11
N ILE A 192 5.98 -5.38 16.60
CA ILE A 192 5.93 -5.11 15.17
C ILE A 192 7.39 -5.04 14.71
N PRO A 193 7.87 -6.06 13.94
CA PRO A 193 9.29 -6.17 13.65
C PRO A 193 9.85 -5.05 12.78
N LYS A 194 11.11 -4.71 12.98
CA LYS A 194 11.92 -3.93 12.02
C LYS A 194 11.72 -4.48 10.60
N GLY A 195 11.63 -3.58 9.62
CA GLY A 195 11.38 -3.96 8.23
C GLY A 195 9.91 -4.23 7.88
N THR A 196 8.98 -4.13 8.85
CA THR A 196 7.54 -4.19 8.56
C THR A 196 7.13 -2.99 7.72
N PRO A 197 6.47 -3.18 6.55
CA PRO A 197 5.94 -2.08 5.75
C PRO A 197 4.89 -1.29 6.54
N ILE A 198 5.09 0.02 6.70
CA ILE A 198 4.21 0.90 7.48
C ILE A 198 3.31 1.77 6.62
N PHE A 199 3.76 2.15 5.44
CA PHE A 199 2.94 2.77 4.42
C PHE A 199 3.52 2.59 3.02
N GLN A 200 2.67 2.79 2.03
CA GLN A 200 2.98 2.72 0.60
C GLN A 200 2.87 4.11 -0.01
N MET A 201 3.82 4.46 -0.87
CA MET A 201 3.90 5.73 -1.58
C MET A 201 3.74 5.48 -3.07
N ILE A 202 2.69 6.03 -3.67
CA ILE A 202 2.40 5.85 -5.10
C ILE A 202 2.41 7.22 -5.77
N PRO A 203 3.32 7.48 -6.73
CA PRO A 203 3.31 8.73 -7.47
C PRO A 203 2.08 8.80 -8.38
N ILE A 204 1.36 9.91 -8.29
CA ILE A 204 0.19 10.22 -9.10
C ILE A 204 0.41 11.52 -9.86
N LYS A 205 0.04 11.56 -11.12
CA LYS A 205 0.09 12.79 -11.92
C LYS A 205 -1.10 13.66 -11.58
N ARG A 206 -0.87 14.95 -11.33
CA ARG A 206 -1.95 15.91 -11.16
C ARG A 206 -2.45 16.32 -12.55
N GLU A 207 -3.72 16.05 -12.81
CA GLU A 207 -4.42 16.42 -14.03
C GLU A 207 -5.84 16.86 -13.68
N ASP A 208 -6.39 17.73 -14.47
CA ASP A 208 -7.80 18.11 -14.38
C ASP A 208 -8.65 17.01 -15.01
N TRP A 209 -9.63 16.54 -14.27
CA TRP A 209 -10.54 15.49 -14.69
C TRP A 209 -11.96 16.04 -14.77
N SER A 210 -12.68 15.73 -15.86
CA SER A 210 -14.11 15.99 -15.99
C SER A 210 -14.88 14.67 -15.98
N LEU A 211 -16.07 14.67 -15.38
CA LEU A 211 -16.99 13.55 -15.44
C LEU A 211 -17.87 13.68 -16.70
N GLU A 212 -17.91 12.65 -17.50
CA GLU A 212 -18.84 12.48 -18.60
C GLU A 212 -19.64 11.19 -18.39
N ILE A 213 -20.96 11.26 -18.57
CA ILE A 213 -21.86 10.11 -18.49
C ILE A 213 -22.52 9.96 -19.86
N ASP A 214 -22.25 8.85 -20.52
CA ASP A 214 -22.76 8.56 -21.87
C ASP A 214 -23.84 7.46 -21.81
N TYR A 215 -25.06 7.83 -22.19
CA TYR A 215 -26.21 6.93 -22.29
C TYR A 215 -26.55 6.54 -23.72
N SER A 216 -25.66 6.79 -24.69
CA SER A 216 -25.91 6.42 -26.07
C SER A 216 -26.04 4.91 -26.24
N ASN A 217 -27.11 4.47 -26.92
CA ASN A 217 -27.35 3.05 -27.17
C ASN A 217 -26.19 2.40 -27.94
N GLU A 218 -25.59 3.14 -28.86
CA GLU A 218 -24.44 2.65 -29.66
C GLU A 218 -23.25 2.27 -28.77
N ASN A 219 -22.88 3.11 -27.79
CA ASN A 219 -21.79 2.83 -26.90
C ASN A 219 -22.12 1.73 -25.87
N ILE A 220 -23.39 1.64 -25.44
CA ILE A 220 -23.87 0.56 -24.57
C ILE A 220 -23.75 -0.79 -25.32
N GLU A 221 -24.24 -0.90 -26.55
CA GLU A 221 -24.17 -2.12 -27.35
C GLU A 221 -22.73 -2.51 -27.68
N GLN A 222 -21.88 -1.56 -28.09
CA GLN A 222 -20.46 -1.83 -28.34
C GLN A 222 -19.73 -2.34 -27.12
N ASN A 223 -20.03 -1.81 -25.92
CA ASN A 223 -19.42 -2.28 -24.67
C ASN A 223 -19.92 -3.67 -24.29
N GLN A 224 -21.20 -4.00 -24.53
CA GLN A 224 -21.72 -5.35 -24.33
C GLN A 224 -21.04 -6.36 -25.26
N ILE A 225 -20.91 -6.07 -26.53
CA ILE A 225 -20.21 -6.93 -27.51
C ILE A 225 -18.74 -7.13 -27.12
N LYS A 226 -18.04 -6.06 -26.68
CA LYS A 226 -16.66 -6.16 -26.20
C LYS A 226 -16.57 -7.06 -24.96
N ASP A 227 -17.53 -6.95 -24.04
CA ASP A 227 -17.52 -7.73 -22.79
C ASP A 227 -17.82 -9.21 -23.06
N GLU A 228 -18.75 -9.51 -23.95
CA GLU A 228 -19.04 -10.88 -24.41
C GLU A 228 -17.82 -11.53 -25.07
N LYS A 229 -17.14 -10.81 -25.96
CA LYS A 229 -15.89 -11.29 -26.58
C LYS A 229 -14.81 -11.56 -25.53
N ARG A 230 -14.67 -10.68 -24.55
CA ARG A 230 -13.71 -10.90 -23.44
C ARG A 230 -14.03 -12.14 -22.62
N ARG A 231 -15.31 -12.45 -22.43
CA ARG A 231 -15.77 -13.63 -21.67
C ARG A 231 -15.62 -14.92 -22.44
N SER A 232 -15.78 -14.88 -23.75
CA SER A 232 -15.86 -16.08 -24.59
C SER A 232 -14.51 -16.62 -25.08
N LEU A 233 -13.48 -15.77 -25.23
CA LEU A 233 -12.31 -16.10 -26.04
C LEU A 233 -11.09 -16.61 -25.26
N ILE A 234 -10.79 -16.09 -24.07
CA ILE A 234 -9.55 -16.46 -23.37
C ILE A 234 -9.75 -16.40 -21.85
N TYR A 235 -9.44 -17.50 -21.17
CA TYR A 235 -9.34 -17.51 -19.73
C TYR A 235 -8.32 -16.46 -19.25
N ALA A 236 -8.68 -15.67 -18.22
CA ALA A 236 -7.87 -14.57 -17.71
C ALA A 236 -7.48 -13.54 -18.80
N TYR A 237 -8.40 -13.18 -19.68
CA TYR A 237 -8.19 -12.24 -20.80
C TYR A 237 -7.50 -10.95 -20.36
N TYR A 238 -7.97 -10.34 -19.26
CA TYR A 238 -7.34 -9.12 -18.74
C TYR A 238 -5.85 -9.31 -18.47
N LYS A 239 -5.47 -10.39 -17.81
CA LYS A 239 -4.07 -10.68 -17.46
C LYS A 239 -3.21 -10.94 -18.70
N ASN A 240 -3.74 -11.71 -19.66
CA ASN A 240 -2.94 -12.24 -20.76
C ASN A 240 -2.89 -11.30 -21.96
N VAL A 241 -3.89 -10.43 -22.12
CA VAL A 241 -4.03 -9.58 -23.32
C VAL A 241 -3.97 -8.10 -23.01
N ILE A 242 -4.61 -7.65 -21.92
CA ILE A 242 -4.77 -6.21 -21.63
C ILE A 242 -3.73 -5.70 -20.64
N TRP A 243 -3.41 -6.49 -19.62
CA TRP A 243 -2.61 -6.04 -18.51
C TRP A 243 -1.20 -5.66 -18.96
N GLN A 244 -0.80 -4.45 -18.59
CA GLN A 244 0.55 -3.94 -18.75
C GLN A 244 1.22 -3.84 -17.39
N ARG A 245 2.41 -4.39 -17.29
CA ARG A 245 3.19 -4.35 -16.05
C ARG A 245 3.57 -2.93 -15.70
N LYS A 246 3.20 -2.47 -14.51
CA LYS A 246 3.69 -1.23 -13.92
C LYS A 246 5.10 -1.45 -13.41
N GLN A 247 6.01 -0.54 -13.72
CA GLN A 247 7.40 -0.67 -13.33
C GLN A 247 7.79 0.47 -12.39
N TYR A 248 8.14 0.10 -11.18
CA TYR A 248 8.79 0.97 -10.20
C TYR A 248 10.16 0.37 -9.96
N ARG A 249 11.22 1.16 -10.16
CA ARG A 249 12.60 0.70 -10.05
C ARG A 249 13.21 1.30 -8.80
N GLY A 250 13.97 0.52 -8.05
CA GLY A 250 14.78 0.97 -6.94
C GLY A 250 16.10 1.57 -7.41
N LYS A 251 16.97 1.81 -6.44
CA LYS A 251 18.35 2.26 -6.68
C LYS A 251 19.06 1.26 -7.62
N ILE A 252 19.64 1.75 -8.70
CA ILE A 252 20.52 1.00 -9.61
C ILE A 252 21.90 0.96 -9.00
#